data_fda8d833632c180f78e58be966e547f6
#
_entry.id   fda8d833632c180f78e58be966e547f6
#
_cell.length_a   1.000
_cell.length_b   1.000
_cell.length_c   1.000
_cell.angle_alpha   90.00
_cell.angle_beta   90.00
_cell.angle_gamma   90.00
#
_symmetry.space_group_name_H-M   'P 1'
#
loop_
_entity.id
_entity.type
_entity.pdbx_description
1 polymer ?
#
loop_
_entity_poly.entity_id
_entity_poly.type
_entity_poly.pdbx_seq_one_letter_code
_entity_poly.pdbx_strand_id
1 'polypeptide(L)'
;SDVYKRQVFVRHQVVHNKKVVKDLEKKGVKFVKEIEEIPDNAVAIFSAHGVSKSVEDKARDRKFMYFDATCPLVTKVHLEVQRHARKGRDIVLIGHKGHPEVIGTLGRHPEDSDTNIYLVENYRDIKELDINSKEIAYVTQTTLSVDDTQALIKALQEKFPTIIGPSADDICYATQNRQDAVKQLSLECEVVLVIGSNTSSNSNRLKELAEKCGTKSFLIDGKEDIDVEAIKNATSLGITAGASAPEEIVQDVISFLYPLGYQSVRNLSENNETMTFKLPKELLD
;
A
#
# COMPACT_ATOMS: atom_id res chain seq x y z
N SER A 1 15.80 25.27 -14.54
CA SER A 1 15.63 24.84 -15.96
C SER A 1 16.40 23.58 -16.36
N ASP A 2 17.33 23.10 -15.57
CA ASP A 2 18.14 21.93 -15.91
C ASP A 2 17.50 20.58 -15.52
N VAL A 3 16.56 20.56 -14.63
CA VAL A 3 15.85 19.35 -14.16
C VAL A 3 15.01 18.75 -15.30
N TYR A 4 14.47 19.55 -16.20
CA TYR A 4 13.64 19.10 -17.33
C TYR A 4 14.39 18.34 -18.43
N LYS A 5 15.72 18.31 -18.40
CA LYS A 5 16.56 17.58 -19.37
C LYS A 5 17.16 16.30 -18.82
N ARG A 6 17.01 16.02 -17.52
CA ARG A 6 17.60 14.83 -16.89
C ARG A 6 16.66 13.64 -17.01
N GLN A 7 17.24 12.47 -17.30
CA GLN A 7 16.49 11.23 -17.29
C GLN A 7 15.99 10.94 -15.86
N VAL A 8 14.69 10.66 -15.73
CA VAL A 8 14.05 10.30 -14.48
C VAL A 8 14.05 8.78 -14.33
N PHE A 9 14.47 8.31 -13.17
CA PHE A 9 14.44 6.91 -12.77
C PHE A 9 13.55 6.76 -11.52
N VAL A 10 12.78 5.67 -11.47
CA VAL A 10 11.98 5.30 -10.31
C VAL A 10 12.46 3.95 -9.82
N ARG A 11 12.83 3.87 -8.53
CA ARG A 11 13.17 2.59 -7.92
C ARG A 11 11.89 1.84 -7.58
N HIS A 12 11.76 0.63 -8.15
CA HIS A 12 10.52 -0.15 -8.19
C HIS A 12 9.38 0.59 -8.92
N GLN A 13 8.16 0.12 -8.81
CA GLN A 13 6.98 0.83 -9.29
C GLN A 13 6.62 1.96 -8.33
N VAL A 14 6.31 3.15 -8.85
CA VAL A 14 5.90 4.29 -8.02
C VAL A 14 4.68 3.95 -7.16
N VAL A 15 3.73 3.25 -7.76
CA VAL A 15 2.58 2.60 -7.13
C VAL A 15 2.28 1.30 -7.88
N HIS A 16 1.57 0.37 -7.26
CA HIS A 16 1.16 -0.88 -7.90
C HIS A 16 -0.06 -0.69 -8.81
N ASN A 17 0.16 -0.06 -9.98
CA ASN A 17 -0.85 0.11 -11.01
C ASN A 17 -0.20 0.10 -12.40
N LYS A 18 -0.58 -0.87 -13.25
CA LYS A 18 0.02 -1.06 -14.57
C LYS A 18 -0.17 0.13 -15.52
N LYS A 19 -1.35 0.80 -15.48
CA LYS A 19 -1.61 1.97 -16.32
C LYS A 19 -0.72 3.13 -15.92
N VAL A 20 -0.60 3.41 -14.62
CA VAL A 20 0.27 4.48 -14.11
C VAL A 20 1.72 4.24 -14.53
N VAL A 21 2.23 3.01 -14.36
CA VAL A 21 3.59 2.65 -14.77
C VAL A 21 3.78 2.87 -16.26
N LYS A 22 2.89 2.32 -17.11
CA LYS A 22 2.96 2.49 -18.58
C LYS A 22 2.89 3.95 -19.02
N ASP A 23 2.06 4.76 -18.39
CA ASP A 23 1.92 6.18 -18.76
C ASP A 23 3.16 6.99 -18.36
N LEU A 24 3.83 6.63 -17.27
CA LEU A 24 5.13 7.21 -16.90
C LEU A 24 6.24 6.75 -17.83
N GLU A 25 6.27 5.47 -18.24
CA GLU A 25 7.21 4.97 -19.26
C GLU A 25 7.09 5.72 -20.59
N LYS A 26 5.85 5.96 -21.06
CA LYS A 26 5.59 6.78 -22.26
C LYS A 26 6.12 8.21 -22.13
N LYS A 27 6.17 8.75 -20.91
CA LYS A 27 6.77 10.06 -20.61
C LYS A 27 8.30 9.99 -20.48
N GLY A 28 8.90 8.82 -20.68
CA GLY A 28 10.34 8.61 -20.64
C GLY A 28 10.91 8.25 -19.27
N VAL A 29 10.07 7.96 -18.27
CA VAL A 29 10.53 7.48 -16.97
C VAL A 29 11.05 6.04 -17.10
N LYS A 30 12.16 5.74 -16.43
CA LYS A 30 12.74 4.39 -16.38
C LYS A 30 12.55 3.81 -14.99
N PHE A 31 12.06 2.57 -14.93
CA PHE A 31 11.92 1.83 -13.69
C PHE A 31 13.11 0.89 -13.50
N VAL A 32 13.72 0.91 -12.32
CA VAL A 32 14.88 0.10 -11.96
C VAL A 32 14.62 -0.64 -10.66
N LYS A 33 15.32 -1.74 -10.43
CA LYS A 33 15.21 -2.51 -9.19
C LYS A 33 16.16 -1.98 -8.13
N GLU A 34 17.40 -1.73 -8.53
CA GLU A 34 18.45 -1.32 -7.61
C GLU A 34 18.90 0.12 -7.88
N ILE A 35 19.32 0.79 -6.80
CA ILE A 35 19.74 2.19 -6.88
C ILE A 35 21.05 2.34 -7.71
N GLU A 36 21.85 1.28 -7.76
CA GLU A 36 23.10 1.21 -8.52
C GLU A 36 22.89 1.31 -10.03
N GLU A 37 21.71 0.97 -10.52
CA GLU A 37 21.34 1.10 -11.94
C GLU A 37 21.11 2.55 -12.39
N ILE A 38 20.99 3.49 -11.42
CA ILE A 38 20.72 4.90 -11.69
C ILE A 38 22.05 5.64 -11.95
N PRO A 39 22.22 6.31 -13.13
CA PRO A 39 23.41 7.11 -13.40
C PRO A 39 23.51 8.32 -12.46
N ASP A 40 24.74 8.76 -12.15
CA ASP A 40 25.01 9.84 -11.18
C ASP A 40 24.43 11.21 -11.57
N ASN A 41 24.19 11.45 -12.85
CA ASN A 41 23.61 12.71 -13.37
C ASN A 41 22.08 12.63 -13.58
N ALA A 42 21.45 11.54 -13.19
CA ALA A 42 20.01 11.34 -13.32
C ALA A 42 19.24 11.93 -12.14
N VAL A 43 17.91 11.88 -12.25
CA VAL A 43 16.98 12.16 -11.15
C VAL A 43 16.35 10.85 -10.70
N ALA A 44 16.41 10.55 -9.42
CA ALA A 44 15.76 9.38 -8.82
C ALA A 44 14.46 9.76 -8.13
N ILE A 45 13.48 8.86 -8.15
CA ILE A 45 12.27 8.95 -7.34
C ILE A 45 12.14 7.66 -6.52
N PHE A 46 12.01 7.78 -5.21
CA PHE A 46 11.63 6.66 -4.36
C PHE A 46 10.12 6.48 -4.37
N SER A 47 9.67 5.23 -4.42
CA SER A 47 8.24 4.90 -4.51
C SER A 47 7.47 5.24 -3.24
N ALA A 48 6.15 5.26 -3.36
CA ALA A 48 5.24 5.50 -2.23
C ALA A 48 5.38 4.47 -1.09
N HIS A 49 5.96 3.31 -1.37
CA HIS A 49 6.18 2.24 -0.38
C HIS A 49 7.33 2.54 0.60
N GLY A 50 8.13 3.56 0.33
CA GLY A 50 9.32 3.89 1.11
C GLY A 50 10.51 3.00 0.78
N VAL A 51 11.66 3.38 1.32
CA VAL A 51 12.94 2.66 1.14
C VAL A 51 13.63 2.44 2.48
N SER A 52 14.52 1.44 2.54
CA SER A 52 15.39 1.23 3.70
C SER A 52 16.34 2.39 3.92
N LYS A 53 16.87 2.50 5.13
CA LYS A 53 17.89 3.51 5.46
C LYS A 53 19.13 3.37 4.59
N SER A 54 19.59 2.14 4.33
CA SER A 54 20.75 1.86 3.48
C SER A 54 20.58 2.38 2.04
N VAL A 55 19.39 2.26 1.46
CA VAL A 55 19.10 2.80 0.12
C VAL A 55 19.15 4.33 0.11
N GLU A 56 18.58 4.96 1.15
CA GLU A 56 18.63 6.43 1.30
C GLU A 56 20.07 6.93 1.46
N ASP A 57 20.88 6.25 2.28
CA ASP A 57 22.28 6.62 2.51
C ASP A 57 23.12 6.46 1.23
N LYS A 58 22.96 5.35 0.49
CA LYS A 58 23.60 5.17 -0.82
C LYS A 58 23.24 6.29 -1.82
N ALA A 59 21.98 6.75 -1.84
CA ALA A 59 21.55 7.87 -2.68
C ALA A 59 22.28 9.16 -2.29
N ARG A 60 22.40 9.40 -0.99
CA ARG A 60 23.08 10.59 -0.45
C ARG A 60 24.58 10.56 -0.75
N ASP A 61 25.24 9.43 -0.60
CA ASP A 61 26.67 9.27 -0.84
C ASP A 61 27.03 9.48 -2.32
N ARG A 62 26.15 9.03 -3.24
CA ARG A 62 26.30 9.24 -4.69
C ARG A 62 26.00 10.66 -5.14
N LYS A 63 25.44 11.51 -4.28
CA LYS A 63 25.18 12.94 -4.54
C LYS A 63 24.32 13.23 -5.77
N PHE A 64 23.50 12.28 -6.22
CA PHE A 64 22.53 12.56 -7.28
C PHE A 64 21.23 13.17 -6.69
N MET A 65 20.49 13.88 -7.52
CA MET A 65 19.20 14.43 -7.12
C MET A 65 18.19 13.30 -6.93
N TYR A 66 17.53 13.24 -5.78
CA TYR A 66 16.40 12.32 -5.59
C TYR A 66 15.22 13.01 -4.91
N PHE A 67 14.03 12.54 -5.24
CA PHE A 67 12.78 12.91 -4.58
C PHE A 67 12.24 11.70 -3.84
N ASP A 68 11.92 11.91 -2.58
CA ASP A 68 11.29 10.88 -1.76
C ASP A 68 9.77 11.03 -1.86
N ALA A 69 9.14 10.14 -2.66
CA ALA A 69 7.69 10.08 -2.78
C ALA A 69 7.05 9.09 -1.79
N THR A 70 7.77 8.69 -0.73
CA THR A 70 7.21 7.85 0.33
C THR A 70 5.93 8.45 0.89
N CYS A 71 4.87 7.65 0.94
CA CYS A 71 3.62 8.07 1.53
C CYS A 71 3.84 8.54 2.99
N PRO A 72 3.34 9.70 3.41
CA PRO A 72 3.51 10.18 4.79
C PRO A 72 3.04 9.20 5.86
N LEU A 73 2.06 8.34 5.55
CA LEU A 73 1.59 7.30 6.47
C LEU A 73 2.61 6.15 6.61
N VAL A 74 3.32 5.81 5.53
CA VAL A 74 4.47 4.88 5.59
C VAL A 74 5.63 5.52 6.35
N THR A 75 5.90 6.80 6.11
CA THR A 75 6.91 7.56 6.87
C THR A 75 6.63 7.54 8.37
N LYS A 76 5.35 7.64 8.78
CA LYS A 76 4.94 7.51 10.19
C LYS A 76 5.41 6.16 10.76
N VAL A 77 5.15 5.06 10.08
CA VAL A 77 5.57 3.71 10.52
C VAL A 77 7.09 3.61 10.61
N HIS A 78 7.82 4.14 9.62
CA HIS A 78 9.28 4.20 9.64
C HIS A 78 9.83 4.94 10.87
N LEU A 79 9.23 6.08 11.21
CA LEU A 79 9.61 6.87 12.39
C LEU A 79 9.26 6.15 13.70
N GLU A 80 8.16 5.39 13.73
CA GLU A 80 7.80 4.58 14.90
C GLU A 80 8.78 3.45 15.16
N VAL A 81 9.23 2.74 14.11
CA VAL A 81 10.29 1.73 14.22
C VAL A 81 11.54 2.34 14.84
N GLN A 82 12.02 3.46 14.30
CA GLN A 82 13.21 4.13 14.84
C GLN A 82 13.00 4.62 16.28
N ARG A 83 11.82 5.14 16.61
CA ARG A 83 11.48 5.60 17.96
C ARG A 83 11.47 4.47 18.98
N HIS A 84 10.91 3.31 18.61
CA HIS A 84 10.87 2.15 19.48
C HIS A 84 12.27 1.56 19.70
N ALA A 85 13.07 1.41 18.64
CA ALA A 85 14.46 0.96 18.74
C ALA A 85 15.28 1.85 19.67
N ARG A 86 15.19 3.20 19.53
CA ARG A 86 15.89 4.14 20.43
C ARG A 86 15.44 4.06 21.90
N LYS A 87 14.26 3.52 22.16
CA LYS A 87 13.75 3.28 23.52
C LYS A 87 14.11 1.90 24.06
N GLY A 88 14.95 1.14 23.34
CA GLY A 88 15.36 -0.19 23.76
C GLY A 88 14.26 -1.26 23.63
N ARG A 89 13.28 -1.07 22.72
CA ARG A 89 12.16 -1.98 22.51
C ARG A 89 12.39 -2.87 21.31
N ASP A 90 12.17 -4.14 21.48
CA ASP A 90 12.00 -5.03 20.34
C ASP A 90 10.68 -4.72 19.61
N ILE A 91 10.67 -4.94 18.30
CA ILE A 91 9.56 -4.52 17.44
C ILE A 91 9.00 -5.72 16.70
N VAL A 92 7.70 -5.86 16.67
CA VAL A 92 7.00 -6.81 15.81
C VAL A 92 6.34 -6.04 14.68
N LEU A 93 6.74 -6.31 13.45
CA LEU A 93 6.12 -5.77 12.25
C LEU A 93 5.09 -6.78 11.72
N ILE A 94 3.82 -6.42 11.70
CA ILE A 94 2.77 -7.20 11.01
C ILE A 94 2.75 -6.78 9.55
N GLY A 95 3.02 -7.71 8.62
CA GLY A 95 3.08 -7.37 7.19
C GLY A 95 3.42 -8.56 6.32
N HIS A 96 3.33 -8.40 5.00
CA HIS A 96 3.61 -9.46 4.04
C HIS A 96 5.09 -9.50 3.65
N LYS A 97 5.72 -10.63 3.86
CA LYS A 97 7.11 -10.89 3.47
C LYS A 97 7.33 -10.59 1.98
N GLY A 98 8.40 -9.84 1.69
CA GLY A 98 8.74 -9.48 0.31
C GLY A 98 7.99 -8.25 -0.24
N HIS A 99 6.99 -7.73 0.45
CA HIS A 99 6.33 -6.50 0.03
C HIS A 99 7.30 -5.31 0.17
N PRO A 100 7.39 -4.38 -0.84
CA PRO A 100 8.32 -3.26 -0.81
C PRO A 100 8.22 -2.39 0.45
N GLU A 101 7.02 -2.12 0.95
CA GLU A 101 6.79 -1.36 2.18
C GLU A 101 7.38 -2.09 3.40
N VAL A 102 7.20 -3.41 3.48
CA VAL A 102 7.74 -4.23 4.58
C VAL A 102 9.26 -4.26 4.54
N ILE A 103 9.85 -4.43 3.35
CA ILE A 103 11.32 -4.36 3.15
C ILE A 103 11.84 -2.98 3.57
N GLY A 104 11.18 -1.91 3.16
CA GLY A 104 11.51 -0.55 3.54
C GLY A 104 11.46 -0.36 5.05
N THR A 105 10.38 -0.79 5.69
CA THR A 105 10.15 -0.65 7.14
C THR A 105 11.15 -1.45 7.97
N LEU A 106 11.41 -2.72 7.61
CA LEU A 106 12.45 -3.54 8.24
C LEU A 106 13.83 -2.85 8.18
N GLY A 107 14.16 -2.28 7.01
CA GLY A 107 15.42 -1.56 6.81
C GLY A 107 15.48 -0.17 7.44
N ARG A 108 14.47 0.24 8.23
CA ARG A 108 14.52 1.45 9.07
C ARG A 108 14.91 1.16 10.52
N HIS A 109 14.97 -0.12 10.89
CA HIS A 109 15.55 -0.50 12.17
C HIS A 109 17.04 -0.15 12.17
N PRO A 110 17.56 0.58 13.19
CA PRO A 110 18.97 0.96 13.24
C PRO A 110 19.88 -0.27 13.39
N GLU A 111 20.94 -0.34 12.59
CA GLU A 111 21.90 -1.46 12.61
C GLU A 111 22.72 -1.51 13.90
N ASP A 112 22.92 -0.37 14.55
CA ASP A 112 23.65 -0.20 15.82
C ASP A 112 22.76 -0.33 17.07
N SER A 113 21.51 -0.77 16.90
CA SER A 113 20.57 -0.96 18.00
C SER A 113 20.77 -2.32 18.68
N ASP A 114 20.70 -2.35 20.01
CA ASP A 114 20.64 -3.59 20.80
C ASP A 114 19.28 -4.29 20.75
N THR A 115 18.33 -3.77 19.95
CA THR A 115 16.98 -4.32 19.78
C THR A 115 16.83 -5.05 18.45
N ASN A 116 15.73 -5.80 18.30
CA ASN A 116 15.44 -6.55 17.10
C ASN A 116 14.09 -6.13 16.50
N ILE A 117 13.92 -6.39 15.20
CA ILE A 117 12.63 -6.29 14.50
C ILE A 117 12.26 -7.66 13.91
N TYR A 118 11.06 -8.12 14.21
CA TYR A 118 10.52 -9.42 13.83
C TYR A 118 9.34 -9.22 12.89
N LEU A 119 9.31 -9.96 11.78
CA LEU A 119 8.18 -9.95 10.84
C LEU A 119 7.18 -11.05 11.22
N VAL A 120 5.91 -10.70 11.21
CA VAL A 120 4.78 -11.59 11.44
C VAL A 120 3.77 -11.43 10.31
N GLU A 121 3.40 -12.53 9.67
CA GLU A 121 2.38 -12.58 8.62
C GLU A 121 1.08 -13.23 9.10
N ASN A 122 1.17 -14.16 10.08
CA ASN A 122 0.06 -15.01 10.50
C ASN A 122 0.22 -15.50 11.95
N TYR A 123 -0.79 -16.23 12.45
CA TYR A 123 -0.80 -16.79 13.81
C TYR A 123 0.33 -17.77 14.13
N ARG A 124 0.83 -18.49 13.13
CA ARG A 124 1.95 -19.43 13.33
C ARG A 124 3.21 -18.65 13.68
N ASP A 125 3.47 -17.58 12.95
CA ASP A 125 4.64 -16.73 13.20
C ASP A 125 4.59 -16.18 14.64
N ILE A 126 3.40 -15.74 15.10
CA ILE A 126 3.22 -15.27 16.48
C ILE A 126 3.57 -16.36 17.49
N LYS A 127 3.15 -17.61 17.26
CA LYS A 127 3.48 -18.72 18.16
C LYS A 127 4.97 -19.00 18.22
N GLU A 128 5.65 -18.88 17.09
CA GLU A 128 7.09 -19.14 16.93
C GLU A 128 7.97 -17.97 17.43
N LEU A 129 7.41 -16.77 17.70
CA LEU A 129 8.17 -15.66 18.26
C LEU A 129 8.75 -16.02 19.63
N ASP A 130 10.07 -15.93 19.75
CA ASP A 130 10.80 -16.04 21.02
C ASP A 130 11.50 -14.69 21.29
N ILE A 131 10.85 -13.84 22.06
CA ILE A 131 11.32 -12.49 22.38
C ILE A 131 11.52 -12.39 23.88
N ASN A 132 12.76 -12.24 24.31
CA ASN A 132 13.15 -12.14 25.70
C ASN A 132 13.28 -10.68 26.19
N SER A 133 12.85 -9.70 25.39
CA SER A 133 12.91 -8.29 25.75
C SER A 133 11.84 -7.94 26.80
N LYS A 134 12.18 -6.99 27.69
CA LYS A 134 11.26 -6.47 28.71
C LYS A 134 10.18 -5.58 28.12
N GLU A 135 10.49 -4.87 27.04
CA GLU A 135 9.56 -3.98 26.35
C GLU A 135 9.49 -4.35 24.86
N ILE A 136 8.28 -4.56 24.40
CA ILE A 136 8.00 -4.91 23.01
C ILE A 136 6.98 -3.91 22.45
N ALA A 137 7.15 -3.51 21.21
CA ALA A 137 6.18 -2.73 20.47
C ALA A 137 5.77 -3.44 19.19
N TYR A 138 4.61 -3.09 18.63
CA TYR A 138 4.26 -3.52 17.29
C TYR A 138 3.94 -2.34 16.38
N VAL A 139 4.17 -2.54 15.09
CA VAL A 139 3.76 -1.68 13.99
C VAL A 139 3.16 -2.54 12.89
N THR A 140 2.41 -1.94 11.94
CA THR A 140 1.80 -2.70 10.86
C THR A 140 2.09 -2.08 9.50
N GLN A 141 2.05 -2.92 8.45
CA GLN A 141 1.97 -2.45 7.07
C GLN A 141 0.65 -1.69 6.85
N THR A 142 0.69 -0.63 6.05
CA THR A 142 -0.44 0.33 5.91
C THR A 142 -1.60 -0.19 5.07
N THR A 143 -1.43 -1.28 4.32
CA THR A 143 -2.41 -1.81 3.35
C THR A 143 -2.97 -3.19 3.69
N LEU A 144 -2.93 -3.57 4.96
CA LEU A 144 -3.47 -4.85 5.43
C LEU A 144 -5.01 -4.86 5.53
N SER A 145 -5.57 -6.05 5.65
CA SER A 145 -6.95 -6.24 6.10
C SER A 145 -7.12 -5.75 7.53
N VAL A 146 -8.06 -4.86 7.77
CA VAL A 146 -8.33 -4.32 9.12
C VAL A 146 -8.70 -5.44 10.08
N ASP A 147 -9.68 -6.29 9.70
CA ASP A 147 -10.19 -7.35 10.56
C ASP A 147 -9.11 -8.41 10.88
N ASP A 148 -8.35 -8.85 9.84
CA ASP A 148 -7.29 -9.85 10.04
C ASP A 148 -6.15 -9.29 10.90
N THR A 149 -5.81 -8.01 10.73
CA THR A 149 -4.78 -7.33 11.52
C THR A 149 -5.19 -7.21 12.99
N GLN A 150 -6.43 -6.83 13.26
CA GLN A 150 -6.97 -6.77 14.63
C GLN A 150 -6.92 -8.14 15.31
N ALA A 151 -7.22 -9.21 14.58
CA ALA A 151 -7.11 -10.56 15.12
C ALA A 151 -5.65 -10.95 15.47
N LEU A 152 -4.67 -10.58 14.63
CA LEU A 152 -3.23 -10.79 14.91
C LEU A 152 -2.75 -9.93 16.09
N ILE A 153 -3.19 -8.66 16.16
CA ILE A 153 -2.87 -7.78 17.29
C ILE A 153 -3.38 -8.38 18.61
N LYS A 154 -4.62 -8.89 18.63
CA LYS A 154 -5.17 -9.56 19.80
C LYS A 154 -4.32 -10.77 20.23
N ALA A 155 -3.92 -11.61 19.28
CA ALA A 155 -3.04 -12.75 19.57
C ALA A 155 -1.66 -12.34 20.08
N LEU A 156 -1.10 -11.22 19.58
CA LEU A 156 0.14 -10.64 20.11
C LEU A 156 -0.04 -10.14 21.56
N GLN A 157 -1.16 -9.47 21.86
CA GLN A 157 -1.48 -8.99 23.21
C GLN A 157 -1.72 -10.15 24.20
N GLU A 158 -2.30 -11.26 23.75
CA GLU A 158 -2.44 -12.47 24.57
C GLU A 158 -1.07 -13.10 24.87
N LYS A 159 -0.14 -13.11 23.92
CA LYS A 159 1.23 -13.63 24.10
C LYS A 159 2.13 -12.68 24.87
N PHE A 160 2.03 -11.39 24.60
CA PHE A 160 2.82 -10.31 25.20
C PHE A 160 1.89 -9.24 25.79
N PRO A 161 1.37 -9.42 27.03
CA PRO A 161 0.34 -8.54 27.60
C PRO A 161 0.73 -7.07 27.74
N THR A 162 2.03 -6.77 27.74
CA THR A 162 2.57 -5.41 27.87
C THR A 162 3.00 -4.81 26.53
N ILE A 163 2.69 -5.47 25.40
CA ILE A 163 3.08 -4.98 24.07
C ILE A 163 2.46 -3.61 23.78
N ILE A 164 3.28 -2.71 23.27
CA ILE A 164 2.89 -1.32 23.00
C ILE A 164 2.52 -1.19 21.52
N GLY A 165 1.31 -0.74 21.24
CA GLY A 165 0.86 -0.43 19.90
C GLY A 165 1.15 1.01 19.48
N PRO A 166 0.90 1.32 18.19
CA PRO A 166 0.97 2.68 17.69
C PRO A 166 -0.06 3.58 18.38
N SER A 167 0.23 4.88 18.47
CA SER A 167 -0.68 5.89 19.09
C SER A 167 -1.94 6.15 18.26
N ALA A 168 -1.90 5.84 16.97
CA ALA A 168 -3.02 5.81 16.03
C ALA A 168 -2.76 4.68 15.04
N ASP A 169 -3.80 4.08 14.51
CA ASP A 169 -3.70 2.94 13.62
C ASP A 169 -2.70 3.20 12.47
N ASP A 170 -1.92 2.18 12.13
CA ASP A 170 -0.98 2.24 11.01
C ASP A 170 -1.67 1.95 9.68
N ILE A 171 -2.77 1.19 9.69
CA ILE A 171 -3.57 0.98 8.47
C ILE A 171 -4.11 2.32 8.02
N CYS A 172 -3.81 2.69 6.78
CA CYS A 172 -4.13 4.01 6.27
C CYS A 172 -5.66 4.19 6.11
N TYR A 173 -6.14 5.43 6.35
CA TYR A 173 -7.55 5.78 6.19
C TYR A 173 -8.10 5.41 4.80
N ALA A 174 -7.30 5.57 3.74
CA ALA A 174 -7.70 5.23 2.39
C ALA A 174 -7.91 3.71 2.21
N THR A 175 -7.14 2.89 2.91
CA THR A 175 -7.33 1.42 2.96
C THR A 175 -8.58 1.09 3.74
N GLN A 176 -8.79 1.70 4.92
CA GLN A 176 -9.94 1.45 5.78
C GLN A 176 -11.25 1.86 5.09
N ASN A 177 -11.34 3.09 4.59
CA ASN A 177 -12.53 3.59 3.89
C ASN A 177 -12.95 2.68 2.74
N ARG A 178 -11.97 2.15 1.96
CA ARG A 178 -12.26 1.23 0.86
C ARG A 178 -12.74 -0.13 1.33
N GLN A 179 -12.19 -0.64 2.43
CA GLN A 179 -12.67 -1.89 3.03
C GLN A 179 -14.10 -1.74 3.56
N ASP A 180 -14.42 -0.63 4.21
CA ASP A 180 -15.77 -0.35 4.70
C ASP A 180 -16.76 -0.22 3.53
N ALA A 181 -16.36 0.46 2.45
CA ALA A 181 -17.17 0.54 1.23
C ALA A 181 -17.40 -0.84 0.58
N VAL A 182 -16.40 -1.73 0.57
CA VAL A 182 -16.55 -3.10 0.04
C VAL A 182 -17.52 -3.91 0.90
N LYS A 183 -17.46 -3.81 2.23
CA LYS A 183 -18.43 -4.46 3.13
C LYS A 183 -19.85 -4.03 2.80
N GLN A 184 -20.07 -2.73 2.57
CA GLN A 184 -21.37 -2.20 2.19
C GLN A 184 -21.80 -2.68 0.78
N LEU A 185 -20.91 -2.59 -0.23
CA LEU A 185 -21.17 -3.11 -1.58
C LEU A 185 -21.58 -4.58 -1.56
N SER A 186 -20.91 -5.38 -0.72
CA SER A 186 -21.17 -6.82 -0.61
C SER A 186 -22.56 -7.13 -0.02
N LEU A 187 -23.17 -6.21 0.72
CA LEU A 187 -24.55 -6.36 1.21
C LEU A 187 -25.60 -6.01 0.14
N GLU A 188 -25.24 -5.18 -0.84
CA GLU A 188 -26.19 -4.60 -1.79
C GLU A 188 -26.03 -5.13 -3.22
N CYS A 189 -24.88 -5.76 -3.54
CA CYS A 189 -24.55 -6.17 -4.89
C CYS A 189 -24.29 -7.68 -4.99
N GLU A 190 -24.66 -8.28 -6.11
CA GLU A 190 -24.44 -9.70 -6.39
C GLU A 190 -23.02 -10.00 -6.84
N VAL A 191 -22.37 -9.01 -7.46
CA VAL A 191 -20.97 -9.11 -7.92
C VAL A 191 -20.24 -7.80 -7.60
N VAL A 192 -18.98 -7.88 -7.17
CA VAL A 192 -18.11 -6.72 -6.95
C VAL A 192 -16.92 -6.75 -7.92
N LEU A 193 -16.77 -5.70 -8.70
CA LEU A 193 -15.60 -5.44 -9.54
C LEU A 193 -14.62 -4.56 -8.77
N VAL A 194 -13.41 -5.07 -8.53
CA VAL A 194 -12.34 -4.34 -7.87
C VAL A 194 -11.34 -3.88 -8.93
N ILE A 195 -11.27 -2.60 -9.18
CA ILE A 195 -10.34 -2.02 -10.13
C ILE A 195 -8.97 -1.85 -9.46
N GLY A 196 -7.97 -2.55 -9.98
CA GLY A 196 -6.61 -2.50 -9.43
C GLY A 196 -5.74 -3.64 -9.95
N SER A 197 -4.43 -3.54 -9.69
CA SER A 197 -3.47 -4.55 -10.13
C SER A 197 -3.38 -5.71 -9.14
N ASN A 198 -3.10 -6.90 -9.65
CA ASN A 198 -2.82 -8.09 -8.84
C ASN A 198 -1.55 -7.98 -7.99
N THR A 199 -0.67 -7.03 -8.30
CA THR A 199 0.51 -6.70 -7.48
C THR A 199 0.19 -5.72 -6.34
N SER A 200 -1.00 -5.11 -6.33
CA SER A 200 -1.43 -4.18 -5.29
C SER A 200 -1.98 -4.92 -4.07
N SER A 201 -1.30 -4.82 -2.93
CA SER A 201 -1.78 -5.39 -1.67
C SER A 201 -3.18 -4.90 -1.33
N ASN A 202 -3.43 -3.59 -1.39
CA ASN A 202 -4.75 -3.02 -1.11
C ASN A 202 -5.84 -3.60 -2.04
N SER A 203 -5.61 -3.67 -3.36
CA SER A 203 -6.61 -4.17 -4.30
C SER A 203 -6.95 -5.65 -4.06
N ASN A 204 -5.94 -6.49 -3.78
CA ASN A 204 -6.18 -7.89 -3.42
C ASN A 204 -7.01 -8.02 -2.15
N ARG A 205 -6.71 -7.19 -1.11
CA ARG A 205 -7.50 -7.21 0.15
C ARG A 205 -8.96 -6.84 -0.08
N LEU A 206 -9.26 -5.89 -0.97
CA LEU A 206 -10.65 -5.53 -1.30
C LEU A 206 -11.39 -6.71 -1.96
N LYS A 207 -10.74 -7.40 -2.91
CA LYS A 207 -11.31 -8.61 -3.53
C LYS A 207 -11.58 -9.70 -2.50
N GLU A 208 -10.57 -10.04 -1.71
CA GLU A 208 -10.70 -11.07 -0.66
C GLU A 208 -11.77 -10.73 0.37
N LEU A 209 -11.91 -9.46 0.72
CA LEU A 209 -12.94 -9.01 1.65
C LEU A 209 -14.35 -9.21 1.08
N ALA A 210 -14.58 -8.87 -0.19
CA ALA A 210 -15.86 -9.13 -0.85
C ALA A 210 -16.18 -10.64 -0.86
N GLU A 211 -15.19 -11.49 -1.16
CA GLU A 211 -15.35 -12.94 -1.13
C GLU A 211 -15.63 -13.48 0.29
N LYS A 212 -14.97 -12.93 1.32
CA LYS A 212 -15.24 -13.25 2.74
C LYS A 212 -16.66 -12.85 3.16
N CYS A 213 -17.21 -11.76 2.59
CA CYS A 213 -18.60 -11.35 2.79
C CYS A 213 -19.61 -12.21 2.00
N GLY A 214 -19.15 -13.21 1.22
CA GLY A 214 -19.99 -14.11 0.44
C GLY A 214 -20.39 -13.56 -0.94
N THR A 215 -19.81 -12.46 -1.39
CA THR A 215 -20.09 -11.83 -2.68
C THR A 215 -19.05 -12.23 -3.72
N LYS A 216 -19.50 -12.64 -4.89
CA LYS A 216 -18.60 -12.94 -6.01
C LYS A 216 -17.82 -11.69 -6.40
N SER A 217 -16.50 -11.77 -6.51
CA SER A 217 -15.70 -10.61 -6.85
C SER A 217 -14.62 -10.90 -7.88
N PHE A 218 -14.28 -9.86 -8.65
CA PHE A 218 -13.23 -9.91 -9.67
C PHE A 218 -12.28 -8.74 -9.52
N LEU A 219 -10.98 -9.04 -9.58
CA LEU A 219 -9.93 -8.02 -9.66
C LEU A 219 -9.61 -7.78 -11.13
N ILE A 220 -9.72 -6.54 -11.59
CA ILE A 220 -9.53 -6.14 -12.98
C ILE A 220 -8.57 -4.95 -13.07
N ASP A 221 -7.62 -4.98 -14.00
CA ASP A 221 -6.76 -3.80 -14.29
C ASP A 221 -7.51 -2.72 -15.10
N GLY A 222 -8.58 -3.10 -15.83
CA GLY A 222 -9.43 -2.23 -16.63
C GLY A 222 -10.62 -2.97 -17.26
N LYS A 223 -11.36 -2.29 -18.13
CA LYS A 223 -12.56 -2.83 -18.78
C LYS A 223 -12.28 -4.07 -19.64
N GLU A 224 -11.05 -4.19 -20.17
CA GLU A 224 -10.64 -5.30 -21.02
C GLU A 224 -10.59 -6.63 -20.26
N ASP A 225 -10.47 -6.59 -18.94
CA ASP A 225 -10.42 -7.78 -18.08
C ASP A 225 -11.80 -8.23 -17.60
N ILE A 226 -12.87 -7.52 -17.98
CA ILE A 226 -14.22 -7.85 -17.56
C ILE A 226 -14.71 -9.10 -18.30
N ASP A 227 -14.90 -10.18 -17.57
CA ASP A 227 -15.61 -11.35 -18.07
C ASP A 227 -17.12 -11.07 -18.12
N VAL A 228 -17.60 -10.66 -19.31
CA VAL A 228 -19.01 -10.31 -19.54
C VAL A 228 -19.94 -11.49 -19.24
N GLU A 229 -19.53 -12.73 -19.56
CA GLU A 229 -20.33 -13.92 -19.28
C GLU A 229 -20.49 -14.16 -17.77
N ALA A 230 -19.47 -13.83 -16.99
CA ALA A 230 -19.49 -14.00 -15.55
C ALA A 230 -20.40 -13.01 -14.81
N ILE A 231 -20.72 -11.87 -15.42
CA ILE A 231 -21.54 -10.79 -14.84
C ILE A 231 -22.93 -10.64 -15.47
N LYS A 232 -23.19 -11.21 -16.65
CA LYS A 232 -24.39 -10.96 -17.46
C LYS A 232 -25.72 -11.23 -16.75
N ASN A 233 -25.73 -12.11 -15.76
CA ASN A 233 -26.94 -12.46 -15.00
C ASN A 233 -27.05 -11.69 -13.68
N ALA A 234 -26.07 -10.89 -13.33
CA ALA A 234 -26.11 -10.08 -12.11
C ALA A 234 -27.06 -8.89 -12.29
N THR A 235 -27.97 -8.72 -11.37
CA THR A 235 -28.93 -7.59 -11.37
C THR A 235 -28.30 -6.32 -10.80
N SER A 236 -27.24 -6.47 -10.01
CA SER A 236 -26.48 -5.37 -9.39
C SER A 236 -25.00 -5.64 -9.37
N LEU A 237 -24.21 -4.64 -9.79
CA LEU A 237 -22.76 -4.65 -9.75
C LEU A 237 -22.24 -3.57 -8.79
N GLY A 238 -21.38 -3.98 -7.87
CA GLY A 238 -20.59 -3.07 -7.07
C GLY A 238 -19.26 -2.76 -7.78
N ILE A 239 -18.86 -1.50 -7.82
CA ILE A 239 -17.56 -1.08 -8.36
C ILE A 239 -16.78 -0.40 -7.26
N THR A 240 -15.58 -0.86 -7.02
CA THR A 240 -14.61 -0.23 -6.12
C THR A 240 -13.24 -0.20 -6.78
N ALA A 241 -12.34 0.63 -6.26
CA ALA A 241 -11.01 0.78 -6.82
C ALA A 241 -9.95 0.76 -5.71
N GLY A 242 -8.81 0.16 -6.00
CA GLY A 242 -7.64 0.26 -5.13
C GLY A 242 -7.13 1.70 -5.06
N ALA A 243 -6.47 2.05 -3.96
CA ALA A 243 -5.94 3.41 -3.71
C ALA A 243 -4.97 3.92 -4.81
N SER A 244 -4.36 3.03 -5.57
CA SER A 244 -3.45 3.35 -6.66
C SER A 244 -4.12 3.41 -8.04
N ALA A 245 -5.43 3.15 -8.14
CA ALA A 245 -6.15 3.15 -9.42
C ALA A 245 -6.57 4.59 -9.79
N PRO A 246 -6.22 5.07 -11.00
CA PRO A 246 -6.69 6.36 -11.48
C PRO A 246 -8.20 6.37 -11.69
N GLU A 247 -8.84 7.50 -11.41
CA GLU A 247 -10.28 7.70 -11.61
C GLU A 247 -10.73 7.44 -13.05
N GLU A 248 -9.87 7.77 -14.03
CA GLU A 248 -10.13 7.51 -15.46
C GLU A 248 -10.48 6.04 -15.74
N ILE A 249 -9.80 5.09 -15.09
CA ILE A 249 -10.10 3.66 -15.27
C ILE A 249 -11.47 3.32 -14.71
N VAL A 250 -11.86 3.92 -13.59
CA VAL A 250 -13.19 3.73 -12.98
C VAL A 250 -14.26 4.20 -13.95
N GLN A 251 -14.10 5.38 -14.54
CA GLN A 251 -15.04 5.95 -15.49
C GLN A 251 -15.10 5.13 -16.81
N ASP A 252 -13.95 4.60 -17.27
CA ASP A 252 -13.90 3.69 -18.43
C ASP A 252 -14.69 2.40 -18.18
N VAL A 253 -14.54 1.82 -16.98
CA VAL A 253 -15.30 0.61 -16.58
C VAL A 253 -16.80 0.91 -16.50
N ILE A 254 -17.20 1.99 -15.86
CA ILE A 254 -18.60 2.41 -15.78
C ILE A 254 -19.17 2.58 -17.19
N SER A 255 -18.47 3.31 -18.07
CA SER A 255 -18.90 3.55 -19.45
C SER A 255 -19.05 2.25 -20.26
N PHE A 256 -18.18 1.28 -20.03
CA PHE A 256 -18.24 -0.04 -20.66
C PHE A 256 -19.47 -0.85 -20.22
N LEU A 257 -19.92 -0.69 -18.99
CA LEU A 257 -21.05 -1.42 -18.44
C LEU A 257 -22.42 -0.87 -18.88
N TYR A 258 -22.50 0.40 -19.31
CA TYR A 258 -23.76 1.00 -19.78
C TYR A 258 -24.46 0.20 -20.90
N PRO A 259 -23.79 -0.14 -22.03
CA PRO A 259 -24.42 -0.90 -23.10
C PRO A 259 -24.76 -2.35 -22.72
N LEU A 260 -24.20 -2.86 -21.61
CA LEU A 260 -24.51 -4.19 -21.07
C LEU A 260 -25.76 -4.20 -20.17
N GLY A 261 -26.43 -3.04 -20.00
CA GLY A 261 -27.68 -2.93 -19.23
C GLY A 261 -27.53 -2.28 -17.86
N TYR A 262 -26.31 -1.99 -17.39
CA TYR A 262 -26.08 -1.35 -16.09
C TYR A 262 -26.08 0.18 -16.22
N GLN A 263 -27.26 0.77 -16.32
CA GLN A 263 -27.43 2.19 -16.66
C GLN A 263 -27.62 3.12 -15.47
N SER A 264 -27.93 2.59 -14.28
CA SER A 264 -28.12 3.39 -13.07
C SER A 264 -26.89 3.29 -12.18
N VAL A 265 -26.23 4.40 -11.94
CA VAL A 265 -25.04 4.48 -11.07
C VAL A 265 -25.41 5.28 -9.82
N ARG A 266 -25.08 4.70 -8.66
CA ARG A 266 -25.24 5.34 -7.35
C ARG A 266 -23.92 5.29 -6.58
N ASN A 267 -23.48 6.41 -6.03
CA ASN A 267 -22.37 6.43 -5.08
C ASN A 267 -22.87 5.96 -3.71
N LEU A 268 -22.17 5.01 -3.10
CA LEU A 268 -22.50 4.49 -1.77
C LEU A 268 -21.85 5.31 -0.65
N SER A 269 -20.68 5.89 -0.87
CA SER A 269 -20.00 6.64 0.16
C SER A 269 -20.12 8.14 -0.05
N GLU A 270 -20.54 8.86 1.01
CA GLU A 270 -20.45 10.32 1.11
C GLU A 270 -19.12 10.75 1.74
N ASN A 271 -18.19 9.81 2.01
CA ASN A 271 -16.92 10.09 2.64
C ASN A 271 -16.02 10.88 1.68
N ASN A 272 -16.07 12.19 1.76
CA ASN A 272 -15.13 13.08 1.09
C ASN A 272 -13.76 12.94 1.78
N GLU A 273 -12.82 12.27 1.13
CA GLU A 273 -11.42 12.28 1.55
C GLU A 273 -10.89 13.71 1.41
N THR A 274 -10.62 14.35 2.56
CA THR A 274 -10.13 15.75 2.60
C THR A 274 -8.62 15.84 2.74
N MET A 275 -7.94 14.69 2.87
CA MET A 275 -6.50 14.64 3.08
C MET A 275 -5.75 15.07 1.82
N THR A 276 -4.93 16.11 1.94
CA THR A 276 -4.05 16.59 0.87
C THR A 276 -2.60 16.52 1.33
N PHE A 277 -1.75 15.90 0.55
CA PHE A 277 -0.31 15.87 0.81
C PHE A 277 0.40 17.01 0.08
N LYS A 278 1.32 17.67 0.78
CA LYS A 278 2.11 18.75 0.19
C LYS A 278 3.14 18.18 -0.78
N LEU A 279 3.38 18.89 -1.87
CA LEU A 279 4.51 18.60 -2.74
C LEU A 279 5.85 18.77 -2.00
N PRO A 280 6.90 18.04 -2.39
CA PRO A 280 8.26 18.29 -1.93
C PRO A 280 8.63 19.78 -2.14
N LYS A 281 9.36 20.36 -1.17
CA LYS A 281 9.72 21.79 -1.22
C LYS A 281 10.50 22.15 -2.47
N GLU A 282 11.32 21.23 -2.96
CA GLU A 282 12.16 21.34 -4.16
C GLU A 282 11.36 21.45 -5.46
N LEU A 283 10.04 21.19 -5.43
CA LEU A 283 9.11 21.30 -6.57
C LEU A 283 8.18 22.52 -6.46
N LEU A 284 8.33 23.34 -5.42
CA LEU A 284 7.48 24.52 -5.18
C LEU A 284 8.09 25.82 -5.68
N ASP A 285 9.34 25.79 -6.23
CA ASP A 285 10.09 26.95 -6.80
C ASP A 285 9.93 27.06 -8.31
#